data_69ceb381e0488ce3fb09a3ff88b51c72
#
_entry.id   69ceb381e0488ce3fb09a3ff88b51c72
#
_cell.length_a   1.000
_cell.length_b   1.000
_cell.length_c   1.000
_cell.angle_alpha   90.00
_cell.angle_beta   90.00
_cell.angle_gamma   90.00
#
_symmetry.space_group_name_H-M   'P 1'
#
loop_
_entity.id
_entity.type
_entity.pdbx_description
1 polymer ?
#
loop_
_entity_poly.entity_id
_entity_poly.type
_entity_poly.pdbx_seq_one_letter_code
_entity_poly.pdbx_strand_id
1 'polypeptide(L)'
;MELGRKKVRLGELLVNSGVLSNEQLQQALDNPARQGKKLGEFLVDEGIVSEDDLARALSKQLDLDMIDLQSATVDKEVLNLVPVNVLKKNKVLPFAYKENNFNVLMVAMADPLDYNAIDDINIITNFQVEPVVATTRSIMLAIDKYFGQEEVTEALAAYAKEKKLDVVEDIATEENINSSPIVMLVKDMIEKAVRQRASDIHIEPMENIIRVRYRIDGALYERARYGVNVLSAIIARIKIIGGMDISEKRKPQDGRITQIVDRVEYDIRVSVLPTVYGEKVVMRLAAKSALNRDKSQLGFKPYELKQFDYILKNPHGIILVTGPTGSGKSTTLYTALSELNKEDVNIITVEDPVEANIDGINQVQVNTKADLTFATALRSILRQDPDIIMIGEIRDQETASIAVQASITGHLVVSTLHTNSSASTITRLEDMGIESYLIADSVIGVIAQRLVRRLCPVCKKPKQATKDEKEFMGIKEEEDVTIYEPCGCSKCDNTGFKGRIGVYEIMQITPKLKTIISKREGADILKEEALKEGMHTLRMSATDYVLDGTTSFSEMVKVSFDV
;
A
#
# COMPACT_ATOMS: atom_id res chain seq x y z
N MET A 1 12.14 24.35 -46.54
CA MET A 1 12.37 25.18 -45.33
C MET A 1 11.97 24.34 -44.10
N GLU A 2 12.92 23.56 -43.59
CA GLU A 2 12.75 22.84 -42.33
C GLU A 2 13.03 23.79 -41.19
N LEU A 3 12.00 24.21 -40.52
CA LEU A 3 12.09 24.92 -39.24
C LEU A 3 12.48 23.88 -38.18
N GLY A 4 13.79 23.81 -37.83
CA GLY A 4 14.31 22.99 -36.75
C GLY A 4 13.61 23.33 -35.43
N ARG A 5 12.63 22.53 -35.02
CA ARG A 5 12.08 22.55 -33.66
C ARG A 5 13.23 22.24 -32.70
N LYS A 6 13.66 23.20 -31.88
CA LYS A 6 14.58 22.97 -30.76
C LYS A 6 13.95 21.86 -29.89
N LYS A 7 14.57 20.68 -29.84
CA LYS A 7 14.15 19.62 -28.92
C LYS A 7 14.31 20.16 -27.49
N VAL A 8 13.21 20.38 -26.80
CA VAL A 8 13.20 20.81 -25.39
C VAL A 8 13.79 19.69 -24.55
N ARG A 9 14.65 20.01 -23.59
CA ARG A 9 15.27 19.00 -22.72
C ARG A 9 14.24 18.42 -21.76
N LEU A 10 14.40 17.14 -21.40
CA LEU A 10 13.47 16.42 -20.51
C LEU A 10 13.20 17.17 -19.19
N GLY A 11 14.25 17.71 -18.54
CA GLY A 11 14.10 18.48 -17.31
C GLY A 11 13.25 19.75 -17.50
N GLU A 12 13.46 20.48 -18.60
CA GLU A 12 12.66 21.66 -18.94
C GLU A 12 11.18 21.32 -19.19
N LEU A 13 10.89 20.15 -19.80
CA LEU A 13 9.51 19.68 -20.00
C LEU A 13 8.83 19.32 -18.68
N LEU A 14 9.53 18.67 -17.77
CA LEU A 14 9.00 18.34 -16.45
C LEU A 14 8.72 19.59 -15.62
N VAL A 15 9.56 20.63 -15.70
CA VAL A 15 9.34 21.91 -15.06
C VAL A 15 8.15 22.65 -15.69
N ASN A 16 8.10 22.71 -17.01
CA ASN A 16 7.00 23.38 -17.73
C ASN A 16 5.63 22.72 -17.54
N SER A 17 5.62 21.42 -17.25
CA SER A 17 4.40 20.68 -16.92
C SER A 17 4.00 20.79 -15.43
N GLY A 18 4.77 21.47 -14.60
CA GLY A 18 4.51 21.63 -13.17
C GLY A 18 4.77 20.39 -12.32
N VAL A 19 5.41 19.36 -12.89
CA VAL A 19 5.76 18.11 -12.21
C VAL A 19 7.03 18.27 -11.35
N LEU A 20 7.90 19.21 -11.73
CA LEU A 20 9.18 19.44 -11.08
C LEU A 20 9.41 20.95 -10.93
N SER A 21 9.95 21.40 -9.79
CA SER A 21 10.40 22.81 -9.65
C SER A 21 11.80 23.00 -10.27
N ASN A 22 12.15 24.28 -10.60
CA ASN A 22 13.49 24.59 -11.08
C ASN A 22 14.57 24.25 -10.04
N GLU A 23 14.26 24.42 -8.76
CA GLU A 23 15.16 24.11 -7.64
C GLU A 23 15.40 22.61 -7.54
N GLN A 24 14.34 21.80 -7.61
CA GLN A 24 14.43 20.34 -7.62
C GLN A 24 15.20 19.82 -8.84
N LEU A 25 15.00 20.42 -10.01
CA LEU A 25 15.77 20.05 -11.21
C LEU A 25 17.26 20.33 -11.01
N GLN A 26 17.62 21.49 -10.47
CA GLN A 26 19.01 21.85 -10.24
C GLN A 26 19.65 20.93 -9.20
N GLN A 27 18.96 20.66 -8.09
CA GLN A 27 19.41 19.70 -7.07
C GLN A 27 19.63 18.29 -7.65
N ALA A 28 18.73 17.82 -8.51
CA ALA A 28 18.87 16.53 -9.17
C ALA A 28 20.05 16.49 -10.16
N LEU A 29 20.35 17.60 -10.85
CA LEU A 29 21.48 17.70 -11.77
C LEU A 29 22.82 17.71 -11.04
N ASP A 30 22.89 18.36 -9.87
CA ASP A 30 24.11 18.54 -9.08
C ASP A 30 24.35 17.38 -8.09
N ASN A 31 23.40 16.44 -7.93
CA ASN A 31 23.49 15.36 -6.96
C ASN A 31 24.57 14.33 -7.35
N PRO A 32 25.59 14.09 -6.49
CA PRO A 32 26.65 13.10 -6.76
C PRO A 32 26.12 11.66 -6.94
N ALA A 33 24.99 11.31 -6.30
CA ALA A 33 24.38 9.99 -6.42
C ALA A 33 23.86 9.69 -7.85
N ARG A 34 23.81 10.69 -8.72
CA ARG A 34 23.43 10.56 -10.12
C ARG A 34 24.54 9.96 -11.00
N GLN A 35 25.77 9.82 -10.51
CA GLN A 35 26.91 9.37 -11.34
C GLN A 35 26.56 8.09 -12.13
N GLY A 36 26.49 8.23 -13.48
CA GLY A 36 26.19 7.13 -14.40
C GLY A 36 24.69 6.87 -14.69
N LYS A 37 23.74 7.55 -14.02
CA LYS A 37 22.29 7.38 -14.29
C LYS A 37 21.74 8.46 -15.22
N LYS A 38 20.75 8.10 -16.05
CA LYS A 38 19.96 9.07 -16.81
C LYS A 38 19.12 9.94 -15.87
N LEU A 39 18.90 11.22 -16.20
CA LEU A 39 18.13 12.15 -15.33
C LEU A 39 16.73 11.60 -14.99
N GLY A 40 15.99 11.11 -15.97
CA GLY A 40 14.65 10.57 -15.75
C GLY A 40 14.66 9.36 -14.80
N GLU A 41 15.63 8.48 -14.95
CA GLU A 41 15.81 7.32 -14.08
C GLU A 41 16.13 7.74 -12.64
N PHE A 42 17.01 8.71 -12.46
CA PHE A 42 17.36 9.28 -11.15
C PHE A 42 16.15 9.92 -10.47
N LEU A 43 15.37 10.74 -11.19
CA LEU A 43 14.19 11.43 -10.65
C LEU A 43 13.08 10.45 -10.19
N VAL A 44 12.92 9.34 -10.88
CA VAL A 44 11.97 8.28 -10.48
C VAL A 44 12.51 7.47 -9.29
N ASP A 45 13.83 7.16 -9.28
CA ASP A 45 14.47 6.43 -8.19
C ASP A 45 14.37 7.16 -6.85
N GLU A 46 14.54 8.49 -6.87
CA GLU A 46 14.40 9.35 -5.68
C GLU A 46 12.93 9.69 -5.35
N GLY A 47 11.96 9.19 -6.14
CA GLY A 47 10.54 9.46 -5.91
C GLY A 47 10.11 10.91 -6.18
N ILE A 48 10.95 11.71 -6.83
CA ILE A 48 10.68 13.13 -7.14
C ILE A 48 9.63 13.24 -8.26
N VAL A 49 9.66 12.29 -9.22
CA VAL A 49 8.74 12.25 -10.36
C VAL A 49 8.14 10.85 -10.48
N SER A 50 6.84 10.75 -10.80
CA SER A 50 6.21 9.46 -11.05
C SER A 50 6.63 8.87 -12.41
N GLU A 51 6.61 7.52 -12.54
CA GLU A 51 6.85 6.86 -13.85
C GLU A 51 5.87 7.34 -14.93
N ASP A 52 4.62 7.61 -14.58
CA ASP A 52 3.59 8.10 -15.52
C ASP A 52 3.89 9.51 -16.02
N ASP A 53 4.39 10.39 -15.15
CA ASP A 53 4.77 11.76 -15.53
C ASP A 53 6.03 11.76 -16.40
N LEU A 54 7.01 10.91 -16.07
CA LEU A 54 8.21 10.71 -16.89
C LEU A 54 7.84 10.18 -18.29
N ALA A 55 6.98 9.17 -18.37
CA ALA A 55 6.55 8.60 -19.64
C ALA A 55 5.83 9.65 -20.51
N ARG A 56 4.95 10.47 -19.91
CA ARG A 56 4.29 11.59 -20.60
C ARG A 56 5.27 12.65 -21.10
N ALA A 57 6.29 12.97 -20.32
CA ALA A 57 7.34 13.91 -20.72
C ALA A 57 8.19 13.35 -21.88
N LEU A 58 8.56 12.08 -21.84
CA LEU A 58 9.30 11.40 -22.91
C LEU A 58 8.49 11.33 -24.20
N SER A 59 7.22 10.96 -24.14
CA SER A 59 6.29 10.94 -25.28
C SER A 59 6.25 12.32 -25.98
N LYS A 60 6.11 13.40 -25.21
CA LYS A 60 6.13 14.76 -25.75
C LYS A 60 7.49 15.20 -26.30
N GLN A 61 8.59 14.81 -25.66
CA GLN A 61 9.94 15.18 -26.07
C GLN A 61 10.34 14.53 -27.40
N LEU A 62 9.95 13.25 -27.55
CA LEU A 62 10.36 12.44 -28.69
C LEU A 62 9.32 12.42 -29.82
N ASP A 63 8.15 13.03 -29.59
CA ASP A 63 6.98 13.01 -30.47
C ASP A 63 6.54 11.56 -30.79
N LEU A 64 6.53 10.72 -29.74
CA LEU A 64 6.15 9.31 -29.80
C LEU A 64 4.80 9.11 -29.10
N ASP A 65 4.01 8.16 -29.58
CA ASP A 65 2.79 7.75 -28.92
C ASP A 65 3.07 7.10 -27.56
N MET A 66 2.13 7.22 -26.64
CA MET A 66 2.17 6.55 -25.36
C MET A 66 1.05 5.50 -25.27
N ILE A 67 1.40 4.29 -24.82
CA ILE A 67 0.45 3.18 -24.69
C ILE A 67 0.34 2.71 -23.24
N ASP A 68 -0.90 2.41 -22.83
CA ASP A 68 -1.17 1.68 -21.60
C ASP A 68 -1.49 0.21 -21.96
N LEU A 69 -0.52 -0.67 -21.79
CA LEU A 69 -0.64 -2.09 -22.12
C LEU A 69 -1.70 -2.84 -21.28
N GLN A 70 -2.19 -2.26 -20.19
CA GLN A 70 -3.29 -2.84 -19.42
C GLN A 70 -4.64 -2.70 -20.13
N SER A 71 -4.81 -1.66 -20.94
CA SER A 71 -6.03 -1.38 -21.70
C SER A 71 -5.91 -1.68 -23.19
N ALA A 72 -4.69 -1.81 -23.71
CA ALA A 72 -4.44 -2.09 -25.11
C ALA A 72 -4.73 -3.56 -25.47
N THR A 73 -5.15 -3.78 -26.71
CA THR A 73 -5.22 -5.12 -27.28
C THR A 73 -3.81 -5.48 -27.75
N VAL A 74 -3.28 -6.59 -27.24
CA VAL A 74 -1.98 -7.12 -27.65
C VAL A 74 -2.22 -8.32 -28.57
N ASP A 75 -1.59 -8.30 -29.73
CA ASP A 75 -1.68 -9.39 -30.70
C ASP A 75 -0.84 -10.58 -30.23
N LYS A 76 -1.49 -11.74 -30.08
CA LYS A 76 -0.83 -12.96 -29.59
C LYS A 76 0.26 -13.48 -30.52
N GLU A 77 0.14 -13.24 -31.81
CA GLU A 77 1.16 -13.68 -32.79
C GLU A 77 2.46 -12.88 -32.61
N VAL A 78 2.33 -11.60 -32.26
CA VAL A 78 3.47 -10.70 -32.04
C VAL A 78 4.21 -11.03 -30.74
N LEU A 79 3.51 -11.48 -29.71
CA LEU A 79 4.10 -11.81 -28.41
C LEU A 79 5.16 -12.92 -28.49
N ASN A 80 4.94 -13.92 -29.34
CA ASN A 80 5.84 -15.09 -29.47
C ASN A 80 7.08 -14.83 -30.31
N LEU A 81 7.24 -13.63 -30.89
CA LEU A 81 8.38 -13.29 -31.74
C LEU A 81 9.67 -13.07 -30.94
N VAL A 82 9.57 -12.69 -29.68
CA VAL A 82 10.72 -12.35 -28.82
C VAL A 82 10.71 -13.20 -27.57
N PRO A 83 11.83 -13.86 -27.20
CA PRO A 83 11.92 -14.64 -25.97
C PRO A 83 11.66 -13.81 -24.71
N VAL A 84 10.95 -14.36 -23.71
CA VAL A 84 10.53 -13.66 -22.51
C VAL A 84 11.69 -13.08 -21.69
N ASN A 85 12.83 -13.77 -21.63
CA ASN A 85 14.04 -13.30 -20.98
C ASN A 85 14.56 -11.99 -21.60
N VAL A 86 14.47 -11.83 -22.91
CA VAL A 86 14.86 -10.60 -23.63
C VAL A 86 13.86 -9.47 -23.33
N LEU A 87 12.55 -9.78 -23.30
CA LEU A 87 11.50 -8.83 -22.96
C LEU A 87 11.71 -8.26 -21.56
N LYS A 88 11.96 -9.13 -20.57
CA LYS A 88 12.20 -8.74 -19.17
C LYS A 88 13.50 -7.96 -18.99
N LYS A 89 14.59 -8.43 -19.62
CA LYS A 89 15.91 -7.77 -19.53
C LYS A 89 15.86 -6.33 -20.05
N ASN A 90 15.25 -6.15 -21.22
CA ASN A 90 15.23 -4.86 -21.92
C ASN A 90 14.01 -3.99 -21.54
N LYS A 91 13.05 -4.52 -20.72
CA LYS A 91 11.80 -3.84 -20.33
C LYS A 91 11.02 -3.33 -21.53
N VAL A 92 10.76 -4.24 -22.47
CA VAL A 92 10.08 -3.97 -23.73
C VAL A 92 9.01 -5.03 -23.98
N LEU A 93 7.97 -4.67 -24.76
CA LEU A 93 6.94 -5.63 -25.20
C LEU A 93 6.46 -5.28 -26.60
N PRO A 94 6.71 -6.13 -27.61
CA PRO A 94 6.02 -6.05 -28.88
C PRO A 94 4.52 -6.28 -28.69
N PHE A 95 3.66 -5.44 -29.27
CA PHE A 95 2.22 -5.53 -29.02
C PHE A 95 1.35 -5.55 -30.28
N ALA A 96 1.83 -5.02 -31.40
CA ALA A 96 1.09 -5.02 -32.67
C ALA A 96 2.03 -4.79 -33.86
N TYR A 97 1.57 -5.11 -35.07
CA TYR A 97 2.14 -4.59 -36.30
C TYR A 97 1.62 -3.18 -36.57
N LYS A 98 2.41 -2.36 -37.27
CA LYS A 98 1.96 -1.04 -37.67
C LYS A 98 0.82 -1.15 -38.69
N GLU A 99 -0.25 -0.35 -38.52
CA GLU A 99 -1.34 -0.28 -39.50
C GLU A 99 -0.80 0.04 -40.89
N ASN A 100 -1.18 -0.76 -41.87
CA ASN A 100 -0.74 -0.68 -43.29
C ASN A 100 0.73 -0.99 -43.56
N ASN A 101 1.51 -1.47 -42.59
CA ASN A 101 2.90 -1.91 -42.81
C ASN A 101 3.32 -3.07 -41.89
N PHE A 102 3.06 -4.29 -42.30
CA PHE A 102 3.37 -5.50 -41.52
C PHE A 102 4.86 -5.80 -41.36
N ASN A 103 5.76 -5.01 -41.98
CA ASN A 103 7.22 -5.12 -41.79
C ASN A 103 7.70 -4.27 -40.60
N VAL A 104 6.81 -3.49 -39.96
CA VAL A 104 7.13 -2.65 -38.81
C VAL A 104 6.39 -3.19 -37.58
N LEU A 105 7.18 -3.49 -36.55
CA LEU A 105 6.71 -4.00 -35.27
C LEU A 105 6.63 -2.83 -34.27
N MET A 106 5.46 -2.59 -33.70
CA MET A 106 5.26 -1.61 -32.65
C MET A 106 5.66 -2.22 -31.31
N VAL A 107 6.62 -1.61 -30.63
CA VAL A 107 7.20 -2.10 -29.38
C VAL A 107 7.02 -1.08 -28.27
N ALA A 108 6.31 -1.46 -27.21
CA ALA A 108 6.21 -0.68 -26.00
C ALA A 108 7.54 -0.71 -25.25
N MET A 109 8.10 0.45 -24.95
CA MET A 109 9.42 0.61 -24.32
C MET A 109 9.37 1.57 -23.14
N ALA A 110 10.08 1.22 -22.08
CA ALA A 110 10.25 2.12 -20.93
C ALA A 110 11.24 3.25 -21.24
N ASP A 111 12.26 2.95 -22.03
CA ASP A 111 13.24 3.90 -22.57
C ASP A 111 13.29 3.80 -24.10
N PRO A 112 12.59 4.66 -24.84
CA PRO A 112 12.62 4.64 -26.31
C PRO A 112 13.98 5.02 -26.93
N LEU A 113 14.93 5.48 -26.13
CA LEU A 113 16.30 5.81 -26.54
C LEU A 113 17.30 4.67 -26.29
N ASP A 114 16.83 3.51 -25.84
CA ASP A 114 17.67 2.32 -25.73
C ASP A 114 17.79 1.64 -27.10
N TYR A 115 18.75 2.13 -27.89
CA TYR A 115 19.04 1.58 -29.23
C TYR A 115 19.51 0.13 -29.19
N ASN A 116 20.17 -0.31 -28.08
CA ASN A 116 20.58 -1.70 -27.95
C ASN A 116 19.37 -2.64 -27.86
N ALA A 117 18.35 -2.24 -27.10
CA ALA A 117 17.10 -3.00 -27.01
C ALA A 117 16.37 -3.05 -28.36
N ILE A 118 16.37 -1.95 -29.12
CA ILE A 118 15.78 -1.89 -30.46
C ILE A 118 16.54 -2.82 -31.44
N ASP A 119 17.86 -2.78 -31.41
CA ASP A 119 18.70 -3.63 -32.28
C ASP A 119 18.55 -5.10 -31.91
N ASP A 120 18.51 -5.46 -30.63
CA ASP A 120 18.26 -6.83 -30.19
C ASP A 120 16.95 -7.36 -30.78
N ILE A 121 15.87 -6.57 -30.72
CA ILE A 121 14.56 -6.98 -31.26
C ILE A 121 14.59 -7.04 -32.78
N ASN A 122 15.20 -6.09 -33.48
CA ASN A 122 15.36 -6.10 -34.93
C ASN A 122 16.07 -7.39 -35.39
N ILE A 123 17.16 -7.78 -34.70
CA ILE A 123 17.94 -8.98 -35.03
C ILE A 123 17.14 -10.25 -34.79
N ILE A 124 16.43 -10.34 -33.66
CA ILE A 124 15.66 -11.54 -33.30
C ILE A 124 14.45 -11.72 -34.21
N THR A 125 13.72 -10.64 -34.51
CA THR A 125 12.46 -10.71 -35.22
C THR A 125 12.56 -10.51 -36.73
N ASN A 126 13.65 -9.91 -37.17
CA ASN A 126 13.86 -9.45 -38.57
C ASN A 126 12.79 -8.42 -39.03
N PHE A 127 12.15 -7.73 -38.10
CA PHE A 127 11.21 -6.63 -38.34
C PHE A 127 11.86 -5.30 -37.98
N GLN A 128 11.42 -4.22 -38.63
CA GLN A 128 11.77 -2.87 -38.19
C GLN A 128 10.97 -2.49 -36.94
N VAL A 129 11.63 -2.01 -35.89
CA VAL A 129 10.99 -1.61 -34.62
C VAL A 129 10.59 -0.14 -34.66
N GLU A 130 9.32 0.12 -34.32
CA GLU A 130 8.82 1.46 -34.03
C GLU A 130 8.53 1.56 -32.51
N PRO A 131 9.28 2.38 -31.75
CA PRO A 131 9.13 2.47 -30.31
C PRO A 131 7.87 3.27 -29.95
N VAL A 132 7.14 2.78 -28.93
CA VAL A 132 6.00 3.44 -28.30
C VAL A 132 6.29 3.54 -26.80
N VAL A 133 6.04 4.70 -26.19
CA VAL A 133 6.37 4.92 -24.76
C VAL A 133 5.41 4.15 -23.87
N ALA A 134 5.92 3.42 -22.89
CA ALA A 134 5.12 2.80 -21.83
C ALA A 134 5.88 2.82 -20.50
N THR A 135 5.18 2.75 -19.37
CA THR A 135 5.85 2.65 -18.07
C THR A 135 6.45 1.26 -17.86
N THR A 136 7.57 1.17 -17.13
CA THR A 136 8.19 -0.11 -16.75
C THR A 136 7.17 -1.04 -16.11
N ARG A 137 6.36 -0.49 -15.22
CA ARG A 137 5.30 -1.23 -14.53
C ARG A 137 4.25 -1.80 -15.49
N SER A 138 3.78 -1.01 -16.47
CA SER A 138 2.80 -1.46 -17.46
C SER A 138 3.34 -2.60 -18.32
N ILE A 139 4.61 -2.50 -18.75
CA ILE A 139 5.30 -3.54 -19.54
C ILE A 139 5.44 -4.83 -18.74
N MET A 140 5.94 -4.77 -17.50
CA MET A 140 6.16 -5.95 -16.68
C MET A 140 4.85 -6.66 -16.33
N LEU A 141 3.79 -5.90 -15.99
CA LEU A 141 2.46 -6.48 -15.76
C LEU A 141 1.89 -7.16 -17.01
N ALA A 142 2.14 -6.60 -18.19
CA ALA A 142 1.71 -7.23 -19.44
C ALA A 142 2.51 -8.52 -19.73
N ILE A 143 3.84 -8.53 -19.53
CA ILE A 143 4.66 -9.74 -19.63
C ILE A 143 4.14 -10.81 -18.67
N ASP A 144 3.91 -10.48 -17.41
CA ASP A 144 3.40 -11.40 -16.41
C ASP A 144 2.01 -11.95 -16.77
N LYS A 145 1.17 -11.13 -17.39
CA LYS A 145 -0.18 -11.52 -17.84
C LYS A 145 -0.15 -12.53 -18.98
N TYR A 146 0.72 -12.33 -19.96
CA TYR A 146 0.73 -13.15 -21.18
C TYR A 146 1.63 -14.38 -21.07
N PHE A 147 2.74 -14.31 -20.35
CA PHE A 147 3.76 -15.37 -20.27
C PHE A 147 3.85 -16.05 -18.90
N GLY A 148 3.30 -15.46 -17.85
CA GLY A 148 3.51 -15.91 -16.47
C GLY A 148 3.03 -17.33 -16.15
N GLN A 149 2.07 -17.89 -16.89
CA GLN A 149 1.63 -19.29 -16.72
C GLN A 149 2.56 -20.30 -17.39
N GLU A 150 3.14 -19.96 -18.53
CA GLU A 150 4.04 -20.86 -19.28
C GLU A 150 5.39 -21.01 -18.56
N GLU A 151 5.99 -19.92 -18.10
CA GLU A 151 7.24 -19.94 -17.33
C GLU A 151 7.14 -20.77 -16.06
N VAL A 152 6.02 -20.65 -15.32
CA VAL A 152 5.79 -21.43 -14.11
C VAL A 152 5.65 -22.92 -14.42
N THR A 153 4.95 -23.27 -15.51
CA THR A 153 4.77 -24.65 -15.93
C THR A 153 6.09 -25.28 -16.38
N GLU A 154 6.93 -24.55 -17.11
CA GLU A 154 8.26 -24.99 -17.51
C GLU A 154 9.21 -25.14 -16.32
N ALA A 155 9.22 -24.18 -15.38
CA ALA A 155 10.02 -24.25 -14.15
C ALA A 155 9.62 -25.46 -13.28
N LEU A 156 8.33 -25.73 -13.15
CA LEU A 156 7.82 -26.90 -12.42
C LEU A 156 8.14 -28.23 -13.14
N ALA A 157 8.08 -28.25 -14.48
CA ALA A 157 8.46 -29.42 -15.28
C ALA A 157 9.97 -29.70 -15.19
N ALA A 158 10.80 -28.65 -15.18
CA ALA A 158 12.24 -28.78 -14.99
C ALA A 158 12.57 -29.33 -13.60
N TYR A 159 11.94 -28.79 -12.54
CA TYR A 159 12.11 -29.29 -11.17
C TYR A 159 11.65 -30.74 -11.02
N ALA A 160 10.55 -31.13 -11.65
CA ALA A 160 10.07 -32.51 -11.63
C ALA A 160 11.00 -33.50 -12.36
N LYS A 161 11.72 -33.01 -13.38
CA LYS A 161 12.77 -33.78 -14.06
C LYS A 161 14.04 -33.91 -13.21
N GLU A 162 14.49 -32.84 -12.56
CA GLU A 162 15.63 -32.88 -11.62
C GLU A 162 15.38 -33.85 -10.45
N LYS A 163 14.18 -33.87 -9.90
CA LYS A 163 13.82 -34.78 -8.79
C LYS A 163 13.74 -36.26 -9.20
N LYS A 164 13.68 -36.56 -10.50
CA LYS A 164 13.74 -37.94 -11.04
C LYS A 164 15.17 -38.40 -11.33
N LEU A 165 16.15 -37.51 -11.35
CA LEU A 165 17.57 -37.80 -11.48
C LEU A 165 18.19 -37.70 -10.10
N ASP A 166 18.34 -38.86 -9.43
CA ASP A 166 18.87 -39.06 -8.08
C ASP A 166 20.14 -38.29 -7.76
N VAL A 167 20.13 -37.71 -6.57
CA VAL A 167 21.24 -37.65 -5.58
C VAL A 167 22.63 -37.75 -6.20
N VAL A 168 23.19 -36.60 -6.54
CA VAL A 168 24.64 -36.41 -6.49
C VAL A 168 24.87 -35.08 -5.75
N GLU A 169 25.53 -35.17 -4.62
CA GLU A 169 26.12 -34.06 -3.88
C GLU A 169 27.11 -33.35 -4.79
N ASP A 170 26.71 -32.20 -5.35
CA ASP A 170 27.69 -31.28 -5.89
C ASP A 170 27.48 -29.90 -5.24
N ILE A 171 28.60 -29.43 -4.68
CA ILE A 171 28.75 -28.11 -4.06
C ILE A 171 28.35 -27.04 -5.07
N ALA A 172 27.11 -26.60 -4.97
CA ALA A 172 26.56 -25.58 -5.85
C ALA A 172 27.22 -24.22 -5.52
N THR A 173 27.84 -23.60 -6.50
CA THR A 173 28.29 -22.22 -6.43
C THR A 173 27.06 -21.28 -6.28
N GLU A 174 27.23 -20.13 -5.63
CA GLU A 174 26.13 -19.18 -5.37
C GLU A 174 25.32 -18.79 -6.63
N GLU A 175 25.92 -18.80 -7.80
CA GLU A 175 25.28 -18.56 -9.10
C GLU A 175 24.28 -19.67 -9.47
N ASN A 176 24.57 -20.93 -9.17
CA ASN A 176 23.69 -22.06 -9.46
C ASN A 176 22.50 -22.15 -8.51
N ILE A 177 22.66 -21.68 -7.25
CA ILE A 177 21.58 -21.64 -6.27
C ILE A 177 20.51 -20.62 -6.67
N ASN A 178 20.90 -19.48 -7.21
CA ASN A 178 19.98 -18.42 -7.63
C ASN A 178 19.20 -18.72 -8.92
N SER A 179 19.62 -19.71 -9.70
CA SER A 179 18.96 -20.14 -10.93
C SER A 179 18.00 -21.33 -10.74
N SER A 180 17.87 -21.87 -9.54
CA SER A 180 16.93 -22.96 -9.24
C SER A 180 15.48 -22.53 -9.55
N PRO A 181 14.67 -23.38 -10.24
CA PRO A 181 13.29 -23.09 -10.58
C PRO A 181 12.41 -22.66 -9.39
N ILE A 182 12.63 -23.24 -8.20
CA ILE A 182 11.88 -22.89 -6.98
C ILE A 182 12.28 -21.51 -6.44
N VAL A 183 13.56 -21.15 -6.55
CA VAL A 183 14.04 -19.81 -6.16
C VAL A 183 13.40 -18.74 -7.02
N MET A 184 13.38 -18.98 -8.34
CA MET A 184 12.74 -18.09 -9.31
C MET A 184 11.21 -17.98 -9.05
N LEU A 185 10.55 -19.11 -8.79
CA LEU A 185 9.11 -19.15 -8.49
C LEU A 185 8.75 -18.29 -7.26
N VAL A 186 9.47 -18.45 -6.15
CA VAL A 186 9.20 -17.67 -4.92
C VAL A 186 9.49 -16.18 -5.15
N LYS A 187 10.57 -15.85 -5.83
CA LYS A 187 10.92 -14.48 -6.20
C LYS A 187 9.83 -13.84 -7.06
N ASP A 188 9.42 -14.51 -8.14
CA ASP A 188 8.38 -14.07 -9.06
C ASP A 188 7.03 -13.89 -8.35
N MET A 189 6.68 -14.80 -7.44
CA MET A 189 5.46 -14.70 -6.62
C MET A 189 5.44 -13.41 -5.79
N ILE A 190 6.57 -13.05 -5.17
CA ILE A 190 6.70 -11.81 -4.38
C ILE A 190 6.63 -10.59 -5.31
N GLU A 191 7.38 -10.59 -6.41
CA GLU A 191 7.40 -9.47 -7.35
C GLU A 191 6.01 -9.20 -7.97
N LYS A 192 5.30 -10.26 -8.40
CA LYS A 192 3.93 -10.16 -8.91
C LYS A 192 2.96 -9.59 -7.87
N ALA A 193 3.08 -10.05 -6.62
CA ALA A 193 2.24 -9.54 -5.54
C ALA A 193 2.49 -8.04 -5.30
N VAL A 194 3.75 -7.61 -5.26
CA VAL A 194 4.14 -6.20 -5.12
C VAL A 194 3.58 -5.36 -6.27
N ARG A 195 3.77 -5.78 -7.53
CA ARG A 195 3.26 -5.06 -8.71
C ARG A 195 1.75 -4.94 -8.72
N GLN A 196 1.04 -5.95 -8.20
CA GLN A 196 -0.41 -5.92 -8.01
C GLN A 196 -0.84 -5.16 -6.73
N ARG A 197 0.10 -4.58 -5.98
CA ARG A 197 -0.15 -3.83 -4.74
C ARG A 197 -0.83 -4.68 -3.66
N ALA A 198 -0.48 -5.97 -3.60
CA ALA A 198 -0.92 -6.83 -2.54
C ALA A 198 -0.32 -6.41 -1.19
N SER A 199 -1.11 -6.50 -0.13
CA SER A 199 -0.63 -6.35 1.25
C SER A 199 -0.11 -7.66 1.83
N ASP A 200 -0.70 -8.79 1.41
CA ASP A 200 -0.34 -10.11 1.92
C ASP A 200 -0.36 -11.15 0.80
N ILE A 201 0.54 -12.14 0.89
CA ILE A 201 0.56 -13.35 0.07
C ILE A 201 0.20 -14.52 0.98
N HIS A 202 -0.79 -15.31 0.60
CA HIS A 202 -1.19 -16.53 1.29
C HIS A 202 -0.85 -17.74 0.43
N ILE A 203 -0.03 -18.65 0.95
CA ILE A 203 0.29 -19.94 0.34
C ILE A 203 -0.39 -21.01 1.20
N GLU A 204 -1.43 -21.62 0.66
CA GLU A 204 -2.35 -22.47 1.41
C GLU A 204 -2.33 -23.89 0.85
N PRO A 205 -1.80 -24.87 1.61
CA PRO A 205 -1.89 -26.26 1.23
C PRO A 205 -3.35 -26.76 1.39
N MET A 206 -3.83 -27.44 0.37
CA MET A 206 -5.08 -28.17 0.33
C MET A 206 -4.77 -29.65 0.09
N GLU A 207 -5.77 -30.50 0.06
CA GLU A 207 -5.59 -31.94 -0.11
C GLU A 207 -4.75 -32.30 -1.35
N ASN A 208 -5.03 -31.71 -2.50
CA ASN A 208 -4.41 -32.07 -3.78
C ASN A 208 -3.67 -30.91 -4.47
N ILE A 209 -3.81 -29.69 -3.96
CA ILE A 209 -3.24 -28.48 -4.57
C ILE A 209 -2.68 -27.54 -3.52
N ILE A 210 -1.80 -26.65 -3.95
CA ILE A 210 -1.39 -25.44 -3.23
C ILE A 210 -2.15 -24.29 -3.85
N ARG A 211 -2.92 -23.56 -3.05
CA ARG A 211 -3.61 -22.35 -3.49
C ARG A 211 -2.81 -21.11 -3.08
N VAL A 212 -2.49 -20.23 -4.03
CA VAL A 212 -1.85 -18.94 -3.76
C VAL A 212 -2.86 -17.83 -3.93
N ARG A 213 -3.04 -17.03 -2.87
CA ARG A 213 -3.94 -15.88 -2.89
C ARG A 213 -3.20 -14.61 -2.50
N TYR A 214 -3.52 -13.53 -3.16
CA TYR A 214 -3.04 -12.19 -2.81
C TYR A 214 -4.18 -11.39 -2.16
N ARG A 215 -3.85 -10.68 -1.07
CA ARG A 215 -4.77 -9.70 -0.50
C ARG A 215 -4.52 -8.36 -1.16
N ILE A 216 -5.45 -7.91 -1.99
CA ILE A 216 -5.38 -6.64 -2.72
C ILE A 216 -6.55 -5.77 -2.26
N ASP A 217 -6.25 -4.56 -1.83
CA ASP A 217 -7.25 -3.61 -1.31
C ASP A 217 -8.18 -4.23 -0.24
N GLY A 218 -7.63 -5.11 0.63
CA GLY A 218 -8.33 -5.78 1.72
C GLY A 218 -9.03 -7.11 1.35
N ALA A 219 -9.26 -7.39 0.06
CA ALA A 219 -9.91 -8.62 -0.41
C ALA A 219 -8.88 -9.66 -0.88
N LEU A 220 -9.18 -10.95 -0.67
CA LEU A 220 -8.34 -12.06 -1.13
C LEU A 220 -8.76 -12.51 -2.54
N TYR A 221 -7.75 -12.57 -3.45
CA TYR A 221 -7.92 -13.04 -4.81
C TYR A 221 -6.98 -14.22 -5.07
N GLU A 222 -7.52 -15.31 -5.61
CA GLU A 222 -6.71 -16.44 -6.06
C GLU A 222 -5.91 -16.03 -7.31
N ARG A 223 -4.59 -16.31 -7.30
CA ARG A 223 -3.67 -15.92 -8.37
C ARG A 223 -2.95 -17.09 -9.02
N ALA A 224 -2.75 -18.17 -8.27
CA ALA A 224 -2.11 -19.36 -8.81
C ALA A 224 -2.55 -20.63 -8.06
N ARG A 225 -2.41 -21.76 -8.73
CA ARG A 225 -2.52 -23.10 -8.16
C ARG A 225 -1.31 -23.93 -8.58
N TYR A 226 -0.76 -24.66 -7.63
CA TYR A 226 0.36 -25.57 -7.88
C TYR A 226 0.04 -26.98 -7.36
N GLY A 227 0.74 -27.98 -7.87
CA GLY A 227 0.66 -29.34 -7.32
C GLY A 227 1.32 -29.42 -5.94
N VAL A 228 0.82 -30.28 -5.06
CA VAL A 228 1.35 -30.47 -3.69
C VAL A 228 2.79 -30.95 -3.66
N ASN A 229 3.28 -31.55 -4.75
CA ASN A 229 4.65 -32.06 -4.88
C ASN A 229 5.75 -31.00 -4.73
N VAL A 230 5.42 -29.70 -4.95
CA VAL A 230 6.37 -28.60 -4.82
C VAL A 230 6.23 -27.84 -3.49
N LEU A 231 5.24 -28.19 -2.64
CA LEU A 231 5.01 -27.50 -1.37
C LEU A 231 6.23 -27.42 -0.48
N SER A 232 6.86 -28.58 -0.23
CA SER A 232 8.03 -28.67 0.68
C SER A 232 9.19 -27.81 0.19
N ALA A 233 9.39 -27.71 -1.12
CA ALA A 233 10.46 -26.92 -1.70
C ALA A 233 10.17 -25.41 -1.61
N ILE A 234 8.93 -24.98 -1.87
CA ILE A 234 8.49 -23.57 -1.70
C ILE A 234 8.68 -23.16 -0.23
N ILE A 235 8.19 -23.97 0.72
CA ILE A 235 8.29 -23.68 2.15
C ILE A 235 9.76 -23.62 2.61
N ALA A 236 10.57 -24.59 2.20
CA ALA A 236 12.01 -24.61 2.53
C ALA A 236 12.70 -23.32 2.02
N ARG A 237 12.43 -22.92 0.78
CA ARG A 237 13.01 -21.67 0.24
C ARG A 237 12.57 -20.44 1.03
N ILE A 238 11.29 -20.33 1.39
CA ILE A 238 10.77 -19.21 2.18
C ILE A 238 11.41 -19.20 3.57
N LYS A 239 11.56 -20.36 4.22
CA LYS A 239 12.24 -20.46 5.52
C LYS A 239 13.70 -20.04 5.44
N ILE A 240 14.43 -20.45 4.39
CA ILE A 240 15.85 -20.05 4.18
C ILE A 240 15.96 -18.54 4.11
N ILE A 241 15.21 -17.90 3.19
CA ILE A 241 15.32 -16.45 3.01
C ILE A 241 14.74 -15.65 4.17
N GLY A 242 13.85 -16.26 4.98
CA GLY A 242 13.25 -15.67 6.18
C GLY A 242 14.02 -15.94 7.47
N GLY A 243 15.16 -16.65 7.41
CA GLY A 243 15.97 -16.97 8.60
C GLY A 243 15.32 -17.95 9.57
N MET A 244 14.47 -18.86 9.07
CA MET A 244 13.72 -19.85 9.87
C MET A 244 14.35 -21.25 9.75
N ASP A 245 14.05 -22.12 10.72
CA ASP A 245 14.52 -23.52 10.73
C ASP A 245 13.74 -24.38 9.72
N ILE A 246 14.45 -24.96 8.74
CA ILE A 246 13.89 -25.80 7.68
C ILE A 246 13.50 -27.18 8.24
N SER A 247 14.21 -27.66 9.25
CA SER A 247 14.02 -29.00 9.83
C SER A 247 12.78 -29.08 10.71
N GLU A 248 12.39 -27.98 11.37
CA GLU A 248 11.20 -27.92 12.23
C GLU A 248 9.94 -27.62 11.41
N LYS A 249 9.03 -28.60 11.34
CA LYS A 249 7.76 -28.53 10.58
C LYS A 249 6.52 -28.61 11.44
N ARG A 250 6.67 -28.79 12.75
CA ARG A 250 5.58 -29.08 13.70
C ARG A 250 5.18 -27.87 14.53
N LYS A 251 5.99 -26.81 14.53
CA LYS A 251 5.78 -25.60 15.31
C LYS A 251 5.61 -24.38 14.39
N PRO A 252 4.80 -23.40 14.77
CA PRO A 252 4.77 -22.11 14.10
C PRO A 252 6.14 -21.44 14.13
N GLN A 253 6.48 -20.75 13.06
CA GLN A 253 7.70 -19.96 12.95
C GLN A 253 7.41 -18.63 12.29
N ASP A 254 8.07 -17.59 12.76
CA ASP A 254 8.04 -16.25 12.18
C ASP A 254 9.41 -15.87 11.67
N GLY A 255 9.45 -15.17 10.54
CA GLY A 255 10.68 -14.74 9.88
C GLY A 255 10.51 -13.39 9.20
N ARG A 256 11.62 -12.86 8.69
CA ARG A 256 11.65 -11.57 8.00
C ARG A 256 12.52 -11.65 6.76
N ILE A 257 12.01 -11.13 5.63
CA ILE A 257 12.72 -11.08 4.36
C ILE A 257 12.82 -9.61 3.94
N THR A 258 13.98 -9.19 3.49
CA THR A 258 14.15 -7.89 2.82
C THR A 258 14.35 -8.14 1.33
N GLN A 259 13.51 -7.54 0.49
CA GLN A 259 13.61 -7.69 -0.97
C GLN A 259 13.39 -6.36 -1.68
N ILE A 260 14.21 -6.11 -2.70
CA ILE A 260 14.05 -4.94 -3.57
C ILE A 260 13.21 -5.37 -4.78
N VAL A 261 12.08 -4.70 -5.00
CA VAL A 261 11.22 -4.90 -6.17
C VAL A 261 10.98 -3.54 -6.83
N ASP A 262 11.24 -3.48 -8.13
CA ASP A 262 11.10 -2.25 -8.91
C ASP A 262 11.75 -1.03 -8.21
N ARG A 263 12.97 -1.26 -7.64
CA ARG A 263 13.82 -0.29 -6.92
C ARG A 263 13.29 0.18 -5.56
N VAL A 264 12.19 -0.36 -5.09
CA VAL A 264 11.64 -0.10 -3.75
C VAL A 264 11.99 -1.25 -2.82
N GLU A 265 12.52 -0.94 -1.65
CA GLU A 265 12.82 -1.92 -0.61
C GLU A 265 11.55 -2.30 0.15
N TYR A 266 11.25 -3.59 0.19
CA TYR A 266 10.14 -4.17 0.94
C TYR A 266 10.64 -4.95 2.14
N ASP A 267 10.03 -4.67 3.29
CA ASP A 267 10.11 -5.50 4.48
C ASP A 267 8.96 -6.52 4.44
N ILE A 268 9.29 -7.78 4.41
CA ILE A 268 8.31 -8.86 4.29
C ILE A 268 8.34 -9.68 5.57
N ARG A 269 7.29 -9.58 6.35
CA ARG A 269 7.09 -10.41 7.55
C ARG A 269 6.43 -11.71 7.16
N VAL A 270 7.05 -12.81 7.54
CA VAL A 270 6.64 -14.18 7.17
C VAL A 270 6.18 -14.93 8.40
N SER A 271 4.99 -15.53 8.33
CA SER A 271 4.52 -16.46 9.34
C SER A 271 4.22 -17.81 8.71
N VAL A 272 4.80 -18.87 9.26
CA VAL A 272 4.62 -20.25 8.83
C VAL A 272 3.85 -21.00 9.91
N LEU A 273 2.74 -21.62 9.53
CA LEU A 273 1.86 -22.34 10.45
C LEU A 273 1.63 -23.78 9.97
N PRO A 274 1.93 -24.82 10.78
CA PRO A 274 1.58 -26.19 10.45
C PRO A 274 0.07 -26.38 10.36
N THR A 275 -0.39 -27.02 9.28
CA THR A 275 -1.81 -27.38 9.07
C THR A 275 -1.96 -28.85 8.68
N VAL A 276 -3.17 -29.36 8.59
CA VAL A 276 -3.47 -30.76 8.26
C VAL A 276 -2.83 -31.20 6.94
N TYR A 277 -2.82 -30.33 5.93
CA TYR A 277 -2.30 -30.65 4.60
C TYR A 277 -0.85 -30.15 4.36
N GLY A 278 -0.18 -29.69 5.40
CA GLY A 278 1.18 -29.16 5.35
C GLY A 278 1.29 -27.76 5.94
N GLU A 279 2.43 -27.12 5.79
CA GLU A 279 2.68 -25.80 6.35
C GLU A 279 2.05 -24.71 5.46
N LYS A 280 1.19 -23.89 6.07
CA LYS A 280 0.66 -22.66 5.48
C LYS A 280 1.64 -21.52 5.69
N VAL A 281 1.80 -20.64 4.68
CA VAL A 281 2.60 -19.43 4.81
C VAL A 281 1.73 -18.20 4.54
N VAL A 282 1.97 -17.15 5.35
CA VAL A 282 1.48 -15.80 5.08
C VAL A 282 2.67 -14.87 5.07
N MET A 283 2.81 -14.10 4.00
CA MET A 283 3.84 -13.06 3.85
C MET A 283 3.16 -11.70 3.79
N ARG A 284 3.42 -10.82 4.75
CA ARG A 284 2.94 -9.43 4.74
C ARG A 284 3.98 -8.54 4.10
N LEU A 285 3.58 -7.81 3.07
CA LEU A 285 4.44 -6.93 2.28
C LEU A 285 4.30 -5.48 2.78
N ALA A 286 5.40 -4.90 3.26
CA ALA A 286 5.44 -3.50 3.68
C ALA A 286 6.55 -2.76 2.91
N ALA A 287 6.18 -1.78 2.10
CA ALA A 287 7.15 -0.88 1.48
C ALA A 287 7.67 0.09 2.53
N LYS A 288 8.99 0.23 2.70
CA LYS A 288 9.58 1.14 3.69
C LYS A 288 9.18 2.61 3.48
N SER A 289 8.89 3.01 2.25
CA SER A 289 8.50 4.38 1.89
C SER A 289 6.99 4.65 1.90
N ALA A 290 6.13 3.65 2.16
CA ALA A 290 4.68 3.75 1.90
C ALA A 290 3.88 4.55 2.94
N LEU A 291 4.44 4.85 4.10
CA LEU A 291 3.70 5.45 5.22
C LEU A 291 3.85 6.98 5.32
N ASN A 292 4.84 7.57 4.66
CA ASN A 292 5.02 9.02 4.63
C ASN A 292 4.12 9.62 3.53
N ARG A 293 2.88 9.93 3.88
CA ARG A 293 1.87 10.50 2.97
C ARG A 293 1.53 11.92 3.38
N ASP A 294 1.26 12.76 2.39
CA ASP A 294 0.62 14.05 2.62
C ASP A 294 -0.84 13.86 3.07
N LYS A 295 -1.33 14.72 3.96
CA LYS A 295 -2.72 14.64 4.49
C LYS A 295 -3.78 14.73 3.41
N SER A 296 -3.51 15.38 2.27
CA SER A 296 -4.41 15.42 1.11
C SER A 296 -4.66 14.02 0.50
N GLN A 297 -3.74 13.09 0.70
CA GLN A 297 -3.82 11.71 0.20
C GLN A 297 -4.60 10.77 1.13
N LEU A 298 -4.90 11.19 2.36
CA LEU A 298 -5.68 10.40 3.33
C LEU A 298 -7.15 10.31 2.94
N GLY A 299 -7.64 11.29 2.18
CA GLY A 299 -9.01 11.33 1.70
C GLY A 299 -9.97 12.05 2.63
N PHE A 300 -9.49 12.90 3.52
CA PHE A 300 -10.37 13.74 4.33
C PHE A 300 -11.27 14.62 3.46
N LYS A 301 -12.53 14.70 3.80
CA LYS A 301 -13.43 15.73 3.28
C LYS A 301 -13.03 17.10 3.86
N PRO A 302 -13.40 18.21 3.22
CA PRO A 302 -13.00 19.54 3.70
C PRO A 302 -13.38 19.85 5.15
N TYR A 303 -14.53 19.35 5.61
CA TYR A 303 -14.96 19.52 6.99
C TYR A 303 -14.16 18.64 7.97
N GLU A 304 -13.87 17.38 7.58
CA GLU A 304 -13.03 16.46 8.37
C GLU A 304 -11.61 16.99 8.51
N LEU A 305 -11.04 17.53 7.42
CA LEU A 305 -9.72 18.14 7.43
C LEU A 305 -9.64 19.32 8.41
N LYS A 306 -10.68 20.18 8.46
CA LYS A 306 -10.73 21.28 9.43
C LYS A 306 -10.77 20.77 10.85
N GLN A 307 -11.54 19.69 11.12
CA GLN A 307 -11.62 19.08 12.45
C GLN A 307 -10.27 18.44 12.83
N PHE A 308 -9.64 17.73 11.90
CA PHE A 308 -8.32 17.12 12.09
C PHE A 308 -7.26 18.17 12.39
N ASP A 309 -7.17 19.23 11.58
CA ASP A 309 -6.24 20.34 11.79
C ASP A 309 -6.47 21.07 13.11
N TYR A 310 -7.74 21.19 13.55
CA TYR A 310 -8.07 21.79 14.83
C TYR A 310 -7.54 20.95 16.01
N ILE A 311 -7.74 19.63 15.94
CA ILE A 311 -7.27 18.71 16.99
C ILE A 311 -5.74 18.73 17.07
N LEU A 312 -5.03 18.73 15.93
CA LEU A 312 -3.55 18.74 15.88
C LEU A 312 -2.91 20.04 16.38
N LYS A 313 -3.65 21.16 16.39
CA LYS A 313 -3.15 22.44 16.90
C LYS A 313 -3.10 22.55 18.42
N ASN A 314 -3.66 21.59 19.14
CA ASN A 314 -3.63 21.60 20.59
C ASN A 314 -2.20 21.33 21.09
N PRO A 315 -1.68 22.11 22.02
CA PRO A 315 -0.30 21.96 22.50
C PRO A 315 -0.13 20.75 23.43
N HIS A 316 -1.21 20.25 24.05
CA HIS A 316 -1.21 19.12 24.96
C HIS A 316 -2.56 18.40 24.94
N GLY A 317 -2.60 17.20 25.44
CA GLY A 317 -3.81 16.35 25.46
C GLY A 317 -3.59 15.03 24.74
N ILE A 318 -4.62 14.20 24.62
CA ILE A 318 -4.57 12.91 23.95
C ILE A 318 -5.42 12.94 22.68
N ILE A 319 -4.82 12.56 21.57
CA ILE A 319 -5.48 12.28 20.29
C ILE A 319 -5.51 10.75 20.10
N LEU A 320 -6.70 10.20 19.92
CA LEU A 320 -6.89 8.77 19.72
C LEU A 320 -7.38 8.46 18.31
N VAL A 321 -6.68 7.57 17.61
CA VAL A 321 -7.15 7.01 16.33
C VAL A 321 -7.62 5.59 16.58
N THR A 322 -8.88 5.30 16.25
CA THR A 322 -9.49 4.00 16.54
C THR A 322 -10.01 3.30 15.29
N GLY A 323 -10.14 1.99 15.39
CA GLY A 323 -10.64 1.14 14.31
C GLY A 323 -9.97 -0.26 14.30
N PRO A 324 -10.48 -1.20 13.51
CA PRO A 324 -9.92 -2.54 13.40
C PRO A 324 -8.51 -2.54 12.77
N THR A 325 -7.87 -3.70 12.84
CA THR A 325 -6.61 -3.92 12.12
C THR A 325 -6.79 -3.70 10.62
N GLY A 326 -5.87 -2.94 10.01
CA GLY A 326 -5.94 -2.62 8.58
C GLY A 326 -6.86 -1.45 8.21
N SER A 327 -7.41 -0.71 9.18
CA SER A 327 -8.19 0.50 8.90
C SER A 327 -7.36 1.74 8.51
N GLY A 328 -6.02 1.63 8.53
CA GLY A 328 -5.12 2.72 8.14
C GLY A 328 -4.67 3.64 9.28
N LYS A 329 -4.87 3.26 10.54
CA LYS A 329 -4.50 4.06 11.73
C LYS A 329 -3.05 4.53 11.71
N SER A 330 -2.11 3.61 11.50
CA SER A 330 -0.67 3.94 11.45
C SER A 330 -0.35 4.98 10.38
N THR A 331 -0.97 4.87 9.19
CA THR A 331 -0.78 5.86 8.12
C THR A 331 -1.24 7.25 8.56
N THR A 332 -2.42 7.35 9.20
CA THR A 332 -2.95 8.63 9.70
C THR A 332 -2.08 9.21 10.80
N LEU A 333 -1.61 8.36 11.75
CA LEU A 333 -0.70 8.80 12.80
C LEU A 333 0.65 9.29 12.25
N TYR A 334 1.25 8.53 11.33
CA TYR A 334 2.52 8.91 10.72
C TYR A 334 2.40 10.21 9.92
N THR A 335 1.29 10.40 9.20
CA THR A 335 1.00 11.67 8.52
C THR A 335 0.86 12.82 9.53
N ALA A 336 0.16 12.60 10.65
CA ALA A 336 0.03 13.60 11.72
C ALA A 336 1.40 13.94 12.34
N LEU A 337 2.22 12.94 12.64
CA LEU A 337 3.57 13.15 13.19
C LEU A 337 4.48 13.89 12.20
N SER A 338 4.42 13.54 10.91
CA SER A 338 5.22 14.24 9.87
C SER A 338 4.85 15.71 9.75
N GLU A 339 3.57 16.06 9.93
CA GLU A 339 3.11 17.47 9.94
C GLU A 339 3.59 18.25 11.19
N LEU A 340 3.62 17.54 12.33
CA LEU A 340 4.06 18.11 13.62
C LEU A 340 5.59 18.14 13.78
N ASN A 341 6.33 17.39 12.96
CA ASN A 341 7.77 17.25 13.03
C ASN A 341 8.46 18.51 12.50
N LYS A 342 8.88 19.37 13.44
CA LYS A 342 9.61 20.62 13.18
C LYS A 342 10.93 20.60 13.94
N GLU A 343 11.84 21.47 13.56
CA GLU A 343 13.18 21.55 14.17
C GLU A 343 13.16 21.89 15.68
N ASP A 344 12.11 22.56 16.13
CA ASP A 344 11.91 23.01 17.51
C ASP A 344 11.02 22.05 18.34
N VAL A 345 10.68 20.86 17.84
CA VAL A 345 9.76 19.89 18.48
C VAL A 345 10.44 18.54 18.68
N ASN A 346 10.50 18.06 19.90
CA ASN A 346 11.02 16.74 20.23
C ASN A 346 9.91 15.69 20.20
N ILE A 347 9.90 14.83 19.17
CA ILE A 347 8.92 13.75 19.00
C ILE A 347 9.56 12.41 19.32
N ILE A 348 8.96 11.65 20.23
CA ILE A 348 9.41 10.30 20.57
C ILE A 348 8.25 9.33 20.44
N THR A 349 8.49 8.18 19.81
CA THR A 349 7.47 7.13 19.66
C THR A 349 7.86 5.85 20.39
N VAL A 350 6.87 5.03 20.74
CA VAL A 350 7.03 3.64 21.15
C VAL A 350 6.06 2.76 20.39
N GLU A 351 6.56 1.72 19.69
CA GLU A 351 5.82 0.96 18.70
C GLU A 351 6.11 -0.56 18.78
N ASP A 352 5.16 -1.40 18.34
CA ASP A 352 5.30 -2.87 18.32
C ASP A 352 4.80 -3.48 17.00
N PRO A 353 5.66 -3.53 15.98
CA PRO A 353 6.96 -2.87 15.87
C PRO A 353 6.87 -1.50 15.16
N VAL A 354 8.00 -0.81 15.00
CA VAL A 354 8.13 0.36 14.11
C VAL A 354 7.83 -0.08 12.67
N GLU A 355 6.86 0.59 12.03
CA GLU A 355 6.41 0.23 10.67
C GLU A 355 7.27 0.87 9.57
N ALA A 356 7.72 2.09 9.79
CA ALA A 356 8.65 2.81 8.90
C ALA A 356 9.46 3.84 9.69
N ASN A 357 10.66 4.13 9.25
CA ASN A 357 11.46 5.19 9.84
C ASN A 357 10.96 6.57 9.38
N ILE A 358 10.86 7.52 10.30
CA ILE A 358 10.54 8.91 10.03
C ILE A 358 11.76 9.75 10.43
N ASP A 359 12.35 10.46 9.48
CA ASP A 359 13.49 11.33 9.76
C ASP A 359 13.10 12.41 10.77
N GLY A 360 13.99 12.69 11.72
CA GLY A 360 13.76 13.68 12.77
C GLY A 360 12.93 13.17 13.97
N ILE A 361 12.46 11.93 13.98
CA ILE A 361 11.69 11.33 15.08
C ILE A 361 12.48 10.20 15.74
N ASN A 362 12.50 10.18 17.06
CA ASN A 362 13.12 9.11 17.83
C ASN A 362 12.11 7.98 18.06
N GLN A 363 12.26 6.86 17.34
CA GLN A 363 11.32 5.74 17.36
C GLN A 363 11.87 4.58 18.20
N VAL A 364 11.16 4.22 19.26
CA VAL A 364 11.49 3.11 20.16
C VAL A 364 10.67 1.90 19.77
N GLN A 365 11.32 0.76 19.53
CA GLN A 365 10.64 -0.50 19.28
C GLN A 365 10.55 -1.33 20.57
N VAL A 366 9.34 -1.80 20.89
CA VAL A 366 9.09 -2.75 21.99
C VAL A 366 9.98 -3.99 21.85
N ASN A 367 10.58 -4.43 22.96
CA ASN A 367 11.38 -5.63 23.03
C ASN A 367 11.11 -6.38 24.35
N THR A 368 10.16 -7.29 24.32
CA THR A 368 9.73 -8.06 25.49
C THR A 368 10.84 -8.95 26.06
N LYS A 369 11.84 -9.36 25.26
CA LYS A 369 12.99 -10.12 25.74
C LYS A 369 13.92 -9.29 26.64
N ALA A 370 13.89 -7.97 26.47
CA ALA A 370 14.67 -7.02 27.25
C ALA A 370 13.80 -6.24 28.27
N ASP A 371 12.57 -6.70 28.55
CA ASP A 371 11.57 -6.02 29.39
C ASP A 371 11.25 -4.58 28.95
N LEU A 372 11.52 -4.23 27.70
CA LEU A 372 11.15 -2.95 27.10
C LEU A 372 9.71 -3.04 26.58
N THR A 373 8.75 -2.83 27.46
CA THR A 373 7.31 -2.81 27.18
C THR A 373 6.85 -1.39 26.84
N PHE A 374 5.60 -1.21 26.41
CA PHE A 374 4.99 0.12 26.23
C PHE A 374 5.10 0.97 27.50
N ALA A 375 4.72 0.44 28.64
CA ALA A 375 4.73 1.15 29.92
C ALA A 375 6.14 1.53 30.38
N THR A 376 7.13 0.60 30.29
CA THR A 376 8.52 0.88 30.70
C THR A 376 9.18 1.90 29.77
N ALA A 377 8.96 1.79 28.46
CA ALA A 377 9.46 2.75 27.48
C ALA A 377 8.86 4.15 27.73
N LEU A 378 7.54 4.23 27.92
CA LEU A 378 6.83 5.49 28.13
C LEU A 378 7.32 6.24 29.38
N ARG A 379 7.53 5.52 30.51
CA ARG A 379 8.16 6.12 31.70
C ARG A 379 9.56 6.68 31.43
N SER A 380 10.32 6.07 30.55
CA SER A 380 11.65 6.55 30.16
C SER A 380 11.56 7.73 29.21
N ILE A 381 10.63 7.71 28.25
CA ILE A 381 10.35 8.79 27.32
C ILE A 381 10.03 10.09 28.06
N LEU A 382 9.23 10.04 29.12
CA LEU A 382 8.90 11.21 29.97
C LEU A 382 10.12 11.90 30.63
N ARG A 383 11.30 11.27 30.61
CA ARG A 383 12.57 11.84 31.09
C ARG A 383 13.51 12.25 29.96
N GLN A 384 13.03 12.23 28.72
CA GLN A 384 13.77 12.62 27.51
C GLN A 384 13.32 13.97 26.95
N ASP A 385 12.66 14.79 27.77
CA ASP A 385 12.16 16.11 27.38
C ASP A 385 11.31 16.10 26.09
N PRO A 386 10.28 15.24 26.00
CA PRO A 386 9.45 15.16 24.81
C PRO A 386 8.41 16.26 24.78
N ASP A 387 8.13 16.83 23.60
CA ASP A 387 6.94 17.67 23.36
C ASP A 387 5.76 16.81 22.93
N ILE A 388 6.02 15.82 22.05
CA ILE A 388 5.02 14.94 21.48
C ILE A 388 5.43 13.49 21.71
N ILE A 389 4.50 12.69 22.19
CA ILE A 389 4.69 11.28 22.47
C ILE A 389 3.69 10.48 21.60
N MET A 390 4.16 9.55 20.77
CA MET A 390 3.29 8.60 20.10
C MET A 390 3.42 7.23 20.75
N ILE A 391 2.30 6.65 21.12
CA ILE A 391 2.18 5.28 21.64
C ILE A 391 1.48 4.47 20.55
N GLY A 392 2.16 3.45 19.98
CA GLY A 392 1.61 2.67 18.88
C GLY A 392 0.20 2.18 19.15
N GLU A 393 -0.06 1.66 20.35
CA GLU A 393 -1.40 1.34 20.84
C GLU A 393 -1.48 1.30 22.38
N ILE A 394 -2.66 1.53 22.93
CA ILE A 394 -2.96 1.37 24.35
C ILE A 394 -3.78 0.09 24.51
N ARG A 395 -3.21 -0.91 25.23
CA ARG A 395 -3.87 -2.22 25.47
C ARG A 395 -4.28 -2.45 26.92
N ASP A 396 -3.65 -1.77 27.85
CA ASP A 396 -3.75 -2.02 29.29
C ASP A 396 -3.88 -0.73 30.10
N GLN A 397 -4.33 -0.89 31.36
CA GLN A 397 -4.54 0.20 32.30
C GLN A 397 -3.25 0.97 32.60
N GLU A 398 -2.11 0.28 32.71
CA GLU A 398 -0.85 0.90 33.08
C GLU A 398 -0.39 1.90 32.02
N THR A 399 -0.37 1.47 30.74
CA THR A 399 -0.03 2.33 29.61
C THR A 399 -1.03 3.49 29.48
N ALA A 400 -2.33 3.22 29.63
CA ALA A 400 -3.38 4.25 29.59
C ALA A 400 -3.19 5.31 30.68
N SER A 401 -2.90 4.89 31.92
CA SER A 401 -2.70 5.82 33.05
C SER A 401 -1.48 6.73 32.84
N ILE A 402 -0.36 6.18 32.33
CA ILE A 402 0.83 6.98 32.06
C ILE A 402 0.57 7.97 30.91
N ALA A 403 -0.15 7.55 29.86
CA ALA A 403 -0.53 8.42 28.75
C ALA A 403 -1.39 9.61 29.20
N VAL A 404 -2.38 9.34 30.06
CA VAL A 404 -3.25 10.38 30.65
C VAL A 404 -2.43 11.33 31.50
N GLN A 405 -1.56 10.84 32.38
CA GLN A 405 -0.69 11.69 33.21
C GLN A 405 0.23 12.57 32.35
N ALA A 406 0.85 11.99 31.29
CA ALA A 406 1.68 12.73 30.36
C ALA A 406 0.93 13.90 29.71
N SER A 407 -0.31 13.65 29.26
CA SER A 407 -1.13 14.69 28.62
C SER A 407 -1.54 15.82 29.55
N ILE A 408 -1.86 15.50 30.80
CA ILE A 408 -2.23 16.49 31.84
C ILE A 408 -1.00 17.32 32.26
N THR A 409 0.20 16.73 32.18
CA THR A 409 1.45 17.43 32.51
C THR A 409 2.03 18.25 31.35
N GLY A 410 1.30 18.39 30.24
CA GLY A 410 1.64 19.34 29.18
C GLY A 410 2.12 18.73 27.87
N HIS A 411 2.14 17.40 27.73
CA HIS A 411 2.58 16.73 26.51
C HIS A 411 1.41 16.46 25.55
N LEU A 412 1.66 16.55 24.25
CA LEU A 412 0.73 16.02 23.26
C LEU A 412 0.96 14.52 23.08
N VAL A 413 -0.04 13.71 23.40
CA VAL A 413 0.03 12.25 23.26
C VAL A 413 -0.84 11.81 22.09
N VAL A 414 -0.31 11.00 21.19
CA VAL A 414 -1.03 10.45 20.04
C VAL A 414 -0.98 8.93 20.13
N SER A 415 -2.15 8.26 20.07
CA SER A 415 -2.17 6.80 20.19
C SER A 415 -3.31 6.15 19.42
N THR A 416 -3.32 4.80 19.42
CA THR A 416 -4.42 4.02 18.84
C THR A 416 -5.13 3.17 19.89
N LEU A 417 -6.41 2.91 19.60
CA LEU A 417 -7.25 1.93 20.28
C LEU A 417 -7.97 1.05 19.25
N HIS A 418 -8.52 -0.06 19.71
CA HIS A 418 -9.33 -0.97 18.91
C HIS A 418 -10.80 -0.90 19.34
N THR A 419 -11.50 0.15 18.92
CA THR A 419 -12.95 0.33 19.10
C THR A 419 -13.62 0.62 17.76
N ASN A 420 -14.94 0.50 17.71
CA ASN A 420 -15.70 0.62 16.47
C ASN A 420 -16.15 2.05 16.15
N SER A 421 -16.31 2.91 17.16
CA SER A 421 -16.73 4.31 17.02
C SER A 421 -15.92 5.24 17.93
N SER A 422 -16.01 6.53 17.71
CA SER A 422 -15.34 7.53 18.54
C SER A 422 -15.91 7.57 19.96
N ALA A 423 -17.22 7.48 20.12
CA ALA A 423 -17.87 7.48 21.44
C ALA A 423 -17.50 6.23 22.26
N SER A 424 -17.49 5.03 21.64
CA SER A 424 -17.10 3.79 22.32
C SER A 424 -15.64 3.77 22.78
N THR A 425 -14.80 4.64 22.22
CA THR A 425 -13.41 4.82 22.67
C THR A 425 -13.34 5.37 24.10
N ILE A 426 -14.25 6.26 24.47
CA ILE A 426 -14.33 6.82 25.82
C ILE A 426 -14.71 5.70 26.81
N THR A 427 -15.76 4.94 26.52
CA THR A 427 -16.15 3.80 27.35
C THR A 427 -15.00 2.78 27.47
N ARG A 428 -14.25 2.55 26.42
CA ARG A 428 -13.09 1.63 26.47
C ARG A 428 -12.00 2.08 27.42
N LEU A 429 -11.73 3.39 27.51
CA LEU A 429 -10.79 3.93 28.50
C LEU A 429 -11.33 3.77 29.93
N GLU A 430 -12.65 3.96 30.14
CA GLU A 430 -13.30 3.71 31.42
C GLU A 430 -13.20 2.23 31.84
N ASP A 431 -13.42 1.30 30.89
CA ASP A 431 -13.27 -0.14 31.10
C ASP A 431 -11.82 -0.54 31.45
N MET A 432 -10.84 0.21 30.95
CA MET A 432 -9.43 0.06 31.33
C MET A 432 -9.10 0.62 32.72
N GLY A 433 -10.11 1.19 33.44
CA GLY A 433 -9.94 1.69 34.78
C GLY A 433 -9.45 3.15 34.86
N ILE A 434 -9.60 3.93 33.80
CA ILE A 434 -9.31 5.37 33.83
C ILE A 434 -10.54 6.13 34.29
N GLU A 435 -10.35 6.99 35.29
CA GLU A 435 -11.45 7.80 35.84
C GLU A 435 -11.98 8.80 34.79
N SER A 436 -13.31 8.92 34.71
CA SER A 436 -13.98 9.70 33.65
C SER A 436 -13.61 11.18 33.66
N TYR A 437 -13.33 11.79 34.80
CA TYR A 437 -12.87 13.17 34.88
C TYR A 437 -11.46 13.34 34.29
N LEU A 438 -10.58 12.32 34.44
CA LEU A 438 -9.25 12.34 33.80
C LEU A 438 -9.36 12.18 32.29
N ILE A 439 -10.26 11.34 31.80
CA ILE A 439 -10.54 11.19 30.37
C ILE A 439 -11.05 12.52 29.80
N ALA A 440 -12.01 13.15 30.47
CA ALA A 440 -12.60 14.42 30.05
C ALA A 440 -11.56 15.55 29.96
N ASP A 441 -10.57 15.57 30.85
CA ASP A 441 -9.55 16.61 30.89
C ASP A 441 -8.40 16.32 29.91
N SER A 442 -8.08 15.04 29.70
CA SER A 442 -6.93 14.63 28.86
C SER A 442 -7.25 14.46 27.38
N VAL A 443 -8.40 13.84 27.03
CA VAL A 443 -8.72 13.55 25.61
C VAL A 443 -9.24 14.81 24.94
N ILE A 444 -8.62 15.17 23.81
CA ILE A 444 -8.98 16.35 23.00
C ILE A 444 -9.68 15.99 21.69
N GLY A 445 -9.48 14.77 21.20
CA GLY A 445 -10.13 14.28 20.00
C GLY A 445 -10.01 12.79 19.80
N VAL A 446 -11.04 12.21 19.22
CA VAL A 446 -11.07 10.79 18.83
C VAL A 446 -11.45 10.69 17.37
N ILE A 447 -10.67 9.91 16.60
CA ILE A 447 -10.83 9.71 15.17
C ILE A 447 -11.11 8.23 14.93
N ALA A 448 -12.37 7.85 14.72
CA ALA A 448 -12.67 6.51 14.26
C ALA A 448 -12.47 6.42 12.74
N GLN A 449 -11.81 5.36 12.29
CA GLN A 449 -11.35 5.24 10.90
C GLN A 449 -11.64 3.85 10.33
N ARG A 450 -12.09 3.83 9.06
CA ARG A 450 -12.23 2.65 8.22
C ARG A 450 -11.62 2.91 6.85
N LEU A 451 -11.37 1.86 6.10
CA LEU A 451 -10.98 1.95 4.68
C LEU A 451 -12.05 1.30 3.81
N VAL A 452 -12.48 2.01 2.78
CA VAL A 452 -13.33 1.48 1.71
C VAL A 452 -12.56 1.42 0.40
N ARG A 453 -12.91 0.47 -0.48
CA ARG A 453 -12.30 0.38 -1.81
C ARG A 453 -12.86 1.49 -2.70
N ARG A 454 -11.98 2.11 -3.49
CA ARG A 454 -12.38 3.10 -4.49
C ARG A 454 -12.84 2.39 -5.74
N LEU A 455 -13.98 2.81 -6.28
CA LEU A 455 -14.43 2.36 -7.59
C LEU A 455 -13.40 2.68 -8.68
N CYS A 456 -13.24 1.78 -9.61
CA CYS A 456 -12.38 2.01 -10.76
C CYS A 456 -12.96 3.14 -11.62
N PRO A 457 -12.22 4.23 -11.83
CA PRO A 457 -12.75 5.39 -12.57
C PRO A 457 -13.09 5.08 -14.02
N VAL A 458 -12.53 3.98 -14.57
CA VAL A 458 -12.69 3.61 -15.99
C VAL A 458 -13.94 2.76 -16.22
N CYS A 459 -14.30 1.89 -15.28
CA CYS A 459 -15.36 0.90 -15.51
C CYS A 459 -16.55 0.99 -14.55
N LYS A 460 -16.57 1.95 -13.62
CA LYS A 460 -17.75 2.15 -12.78
C LYS A 460 -18.98 2.48 -13.62
N LYS A 461 -20.12 1.90 -13.28
CA LYS A 461 -21.37 2.13 -13.98
C LYS A 461 -22.37 2.88 -13.10
N PRO A 462 -23.03 3.93 -13.61
CA PRO A 462 -24.10 4.60 -12.88
C PRO A 462 -25.33 3.69 -12.76
N LYS A 463 -26.02 3.76 -11.63
CA LYS A 463 -27.34 3.19 -11.42
C LYS A 463 -28.19 4.11 -10.55
N GLN A 464 -29.52 4.02 -10.67
CA GLN A 464 -30.43 4.69 -9.74
C GLN A 464 -30.45 3.92 -8.41
N ALA A 465 -30.35 4.66 -7.30
CA ALA A 465 -30.45 4.08 -5.97
C ALA A 465 -31.86 3.53 -5.73
N THR A 466 -31.94 2.32 -5.18
CA THR A 466 -33.20 1.71 -4.77
C THR A 466 -33.76 2.39 -3.51
N LYS A 467 -35.02 2.12 -3.19
CA LYS A 467 -35.67 2.63 -1.96
C LYS A 467 -34.87 2.26 -0.71
N ASP A 468 -34.48 1.01 -0.57
CA ASP A 468 -33.74 0.50 0.59
C ASP A 468 -32.35 1.14 0.68
N GLU A 469 -31.67 1.37 -0.46
CA GLU A 469 -30.40 2.05 -0.50
C GLU A 469 -30.50 3.51 -0.07
N LYS A 470 -31.56 4.22 -0.51
CA LYS A 470 -31.84 5.60 -0.10
C LYS A 470 -32.14 5.68 1.39
N GLU A 471 -33.00 4.80 1.91
CA GLU A 471 -33.33 4.73 3.33
C GLU A 471 -32.08 4.48 4.18
N PHE A 472 -31.22 3.53 3.78
CA PHE A 472 -29.97 3.25 4.47
C PHE A 472 -29.00 4.44 4.47
N MET A 473 -28.97 5.22 3.38
CA MET A 473 -28.18 6.45 3.25
C MET A 473 -28.80 7.64 3.99
N GLY A 474 -30.03 7.53 4.48
CA GLY A 474 -30.77 8.63 5.11
C GLY A 474 -31.29 9.67 4.10
N ILE A 475 -31.52 9.26 2.84
CA ILE A 475 -32.02 10.10 1.73
C ILE A 475 -33.53 9.87 1.56
N LYS A 476 -34.27 10.92 1.22
CA LYS A 476 -35.72 10.82 1.01
C LYS A 476 -36.03 9.98 -0.23
N GLU A 477 -37.12 9.21 -0.17
CA GLU A 477 -37.54 8.31 -1.25
C GLU A 477 -37.78 9.02 -2.57
N GLU A 478 -38.28 10.26 -2.51
CA GLU A 478 -38.64 11.09 -3.67
C GLU A 478 -37.41 11.69 -4.40
N GLU A 479 -36.23 11.69 -3.78
CA GLU A 479 -35.03 12.27 -4.36
C GLU A 479 -34.43 11.33 -5.43
N ASP A 480 -34.21 11.82 -6.64
CA ASP A 480 -33.49 11.07 -7.68
C ASP A 480 -31.99 11.06 -7.39
N VAL A 481 -31.45 9.89 -7.01
CA VAL A 481 -30.05 9.74 -6.62
C VAL A 481 -29.38 8.69 -7.50
N THR A 482 -28.34 9.11 -8.20
CA THR A 482 -27.45 8.23 -8.97
C THR A 482 -26.27 7.81 -8.10
N ILE A 483 -26.06 6.50 -7.96
CA ILE A 483 -24.90 5.88 -7.33
C ILE A 483 -24.13 5.05 -8.37
N TYR A 484 -22.99 4.48 -7.99
CA TYR A 484 -22.15 3.76 -8.93
C TYR A 484 -21.82 2.34 -8.44
N GLU A 485 -21.78 1.40 -9.41
CA GLU A 485 -21.43 -0.01 -9.15
C GLU A 485 -20.11 -0.40 -9.80
N PRO A 486 -19.37 -1.36 -9.17
CA PRO A 486 -18.18 -1.93 -9.78
C PRO A 486 -18.55 -2.80 -10.97
N CYS A 487 -17.84 -2.67 -12.09
CA CYS A 487 -18.08 -3.50 -13.27
C CYS A 487 -16.93 -4.51 -13.49
N GLY A 488 -15.70 -4.04 -13.51
CA GLY A 488 -14.50 -4.81 -13.87
C GLY A 488 -13.99 -4.46 -15.26
N CYS A 489 -12.68 -4.28 -15.36
CA CYS A 489 -11.94 -4.06 -16.61
C CYS A 489 -10.47 -4.44 -16.40
N SER A 490 -9.68 -4.42 -17.48
CA SER A 490 -8.24 -4.72 -17.41
C SER A 490 -7.45 -3.78 -16.49
N LYS A 491 -7.87 -2.51 -16.34
CA LYS A 491 -7.20 -1.53 -15.44
C LYS A 491 -7.37 -1.82 -13.94
N CYS A 492 -8.36 -2.60 -13.58
CA CYS A 492 -8.62 -3.00 -12.19
C CYS A 492 -8.56 -4.51 -11.99
N ASP A 493 -7.92 -5.25 -12.89
CA ASP A 493 -7.83 -6.73 -12.88
C ASP A 493 -9.21 -7.39 -12.68
N ASN A 494 -10.23 -6.85 -13.36
CA ASN A 494 -11.64 -7.27 -13.32
C ASN A 494 -12.29 -7.20 -11.93
N THR A 495 -11.68 -6.49 -10.95
CA THR A 495 -12.25 -6.35 -9.61
C THR A 495 -13.32 -5.26 -9.51
N GLY A 496 -13.36 -4.31 -10.44
CA GLY A 496 -14.20 -3.12 -10.37
C GLY A 496 -13.70 -2.05 -9.40
N PHE A 497 -12.59 -2.30 -8.66
CA PHE A 497 -12.01 -1.39 -7.66
C PHE A 497 -10.54 -1.13 -7.92
N LYS A 498 -10.04 0.04 -7.49
CA LYS A 498 -8.63 0.40 -7.58
C LYS A 498 -8.21 1.33 -6.44
N GLY A 499 -7.55 0.75 -5.44
CA GLY A 499 -7.08 1.46 -4.25
C GLY A 499 -8.16 1.61 -3.19
N ARG A 500 -7.79 2.23 -2.08
CA ARG A 500 -8.64 2.46 -0.90
C ARG A 500 -8.63 3.93 -0.54
N ILE A 501 -9.65 4.37 0.22
CA ILE A 501 -9.77 5.71 0.78
C ILE A 501 -10.23 5.59 2.23
N GLY A 502 -9.79 6.53 3.09
CA GLY A 502 -10.23 6.63 4.48
C GLY A 502 -11.65 7.14 4.59
N VAL A 503 -12.41 6.56 5.50
CA VAL A 503 -13.70 7.07 5.98
C VAL A 503 -13.51 7.38 7.46
N TYR A 504 -13.92 8.57 7.86
CA TYR A 504 -13.61 9.10 9.17
C TYR A 504 -14.87 9.51 9.94
N GLU A 505 -14.81 9.32 11.25
CA GLU A 505 -15.73 9.88 12.23
C GLU A 505 -14.86 10.61 13.26
N ILE A 506 -14.90 11.95 13.26
CA ILE A 506 -14.01 12.79 14.07
C ILE A 506 -14.84 13.44 15.17
N MET A 507 -14.61 13.04 16.42
CA MET A 507 -15.21 13.62 17.61
C MET A 507 -14.21 14.55 18.31
N GLN A 508 -14.43 15.84 18.20
CA GLN A 508 -13.72 16.86 18.98
C GLN A 508 -14.31 16.92 20.38
N ILE A 509 -13.49 16.86 21.42
CA ILE A 509 -13.98 16.90 22.80
C ILE A 509 -14.19 18.34 23.23
N THR A 510 -15.43 18.80 23.10
CA THR A 510 -15.90 20.13 23.51
C THR A 510 -16.19 20.21 25.02
N PRO A 511 -16.35 21.41 25.58
CA PRO A 511 -16.74 21.55 27.00
C PRO A 511 -18.04 20.82 27.39
N LYS A 512 -19.01 20.72 26.47
CA LYS A 512 -20.22 19.95 26.69
C LYS A 512 -19.96 18.45 26.76
N LEU A 513 -19.19 17.93 25.79
CA LEU A 513 -18.80 16.52 25.77
C LEU A 513 -17.94 16.16 26.98
N LYS A 514 -17.06 17.05 27.47
CA LYS A 514 -16.33 16.88 28.73
C LYS A 514 -17.27 16.70 29.93
N THR A 515 -18.34 17.47 29.96
CA THR A 515 -19.35 17.37 31.05
C THR A 515 -20.05 16.01 31.00
N ILE A 516 -20.44 15.54 29.81
CA ILE A 516 -21.11 14.23 29.62
C ILE A 516 -20.16 13.09 30.03
N ILE A 517 -18.91 13.14 29.60
CA ILE A 517 -17.88 12.16 29.94
C ILE A 517 -17.67 12.12 31.46
N SER A 518 -17.46 13.28 32.09
CA SER A 518 -17.23 13.37 33.54
C SER A 518 -18.40 12.81 34.39
N LYS A 519 -19.63 12.89 33.88
CA LYS A 519 -20.83 12.35 34.51
C LYS A 519 -21.09 10.87 34.21
N ARG A 520 -20.34 10.25 33.33
CA ARG A 520 -20.54 8.87 32.85
C ARG A 520 -21.93 8.64 32.24
N GLU A 521 -22.42 9.58 31.42
CA GLU A 521 -23.80 9.50 30.87
C GLU A 521 -23.92 8.43 29.74
N GLY A 522 -22.84 7.76 29.36
CA GLY A 522 -22.82 6.67 28.37
C GLY A 522 -22.54 7.12 26.95
N ALA A 523 -22.12 6.14 26.11
CA ALA A 523 -21.66 6.38 24.74
C ALA A 523 -22.77 6.93 23.82
N ASP A 524 -24.03 6.53 24.03
CA ASP A 524 -25.15 6.94 23.17
C ASP A 524 -25.45 8.43 23.34
N ILE A 525 -25.51 8.91 24.58
CA ILE A 525 -25.73 10.34 24.90
C ILE A 525 -24.55 11.17 24.36
N LEU A 526 -23.32 10.67 24.56
CA LEU A 526 -22.11 11.30 24.03
C LEU A 526 -22.16 11.42 22.51
N LYS A 527 -22.58 10.36 21.81
CA LYS A 527 -22.72 10.33 20.36
C LYS A 527 -23.80 11.31 19.87
N GLU A 528 -24.98 11.32 20.53
CA GLU A 528 -26.05 12.23 20.16
C GLU A 528 -25.64 13.70 20.30
N GLU A 529 -24.94 14.07 21.38
CA GLU A 529 -24.47 15.43 21.53
C GLU A 529 -23.36 15.80 20.55
N ALA A 530 -22.43 14.87 20.29
CA ALA A 530 -21.39 15.07 19.29
C ALA A 530 -21.97 15.30 17.87
N LEU A 531 -23.06 14.59 17.52
CA LEU A 531 -23.78 14.80 16.26
C LEU A 531 -24.40 16.20 16.17
N LYS A 532 -25.00 16.70 17.27
CA LYS A 532 -25.55 18.06 17.34
C LYS A 532 -24.46 19.13 17.18
N GLU A 533 -23.23 18.83 17.60
CA GLU A 533 -22.06 19.69 17.44
C GLU A 533 -21.32 19.53 16.11
N GLY A 534 -21.88 18.75 15.17
CA GLY A 534 -21.40 18.64 13.79
C GLY A 534 -20.42 17.47 13.55
N MET A 535 -20.39 16.47 14.43
CA MET A 535 -19.72 15.21 14.12
C MET A 535 -20.49 14.47 13.03
N HIS A 536 -19.78 13.90 12.06
CA HIS A 536 -20.35 12.97 11.10
C HIS A 536 -19.98 11.54 11.50
N THR A 537 -20.94 10.63 11.45
CA THR A 537 -20.66 9.19 11.67
C THR A 537 -19.93 8.59 10.47
N LEU A 538 -19.29 7.43 10.67
CA LEU A 538 -18.69 6.67 9.57
C LEU A 538 -19.69 6.42 8.43
N ARG A 539 -20.97 6.16 8.76
CA ARG A 539 -22.04 5.97 7.75
C ARG A 539 -22.29 7.24 6.96
N MET A 540 -22.38 8.42 7.60
CA MET A 540 -22.59 9.70 6.93
C MET A 540 -21.41 10.04 6.01
N SER A 541 -20.19 9.91 6.51
CA SER A 541 -18.97 10.14 5.71
C SER A 541 -18.85 9.17 4.53
N ALA A 542 -19.21 7.89 4.71
CA ALA A 542 -19.23 6.91 3.63
C ALA A 542 -20.34 7.18 2.61
N THR A 543 -21.52 7.70 3.04
CA THR A 543 -22.61 8.12 2.14
C THR A 543 -22.13 9.18 1.16
N ASP A 544 -21.39 10.17 1.62
CA ASP A 544 -20.82 11.20 0.74
C ASP A 544 -19.96 10.60 -0.37
N TYR A 545 -19.17 9.54 -0.07
CA TYR A 545 -18.35 8.86 -1.06
C TYR A 545 -19.15 7.96 -2.01
N VAL A 546 -20.31 7.48 -1.61
CA VAL A 546 -21.24 6.77 -2.52
C VAL A 546 -21.87 7.73 -3.49
N LEU A 547 -22.31 8.90 -3.01
CA LEU A 547 -22.96 9.94 -3.82
C LEU A 547 -22.02 10.56 -4.86
N ASP A 548 -20.74 10.79 -4.51
CA ASP A 548 -19.75 11.29 -5.47
C ASP A 548 -19.17 10.20 -6.39
N GLY A 549 -19.57 8.95 -6.18
CA GLY A 549 -19.12 7.81 -6.98
C GLY A 549 -17.66 7.42 -6.73
N THR A 550 -17.11 7.75 -5.57
CA THR A 550 -15.78 7.32 -5.13
C THR A 550 -15.79 5.87 -4.68
N THR A 551 -16.85 5.45 -3.96
CA THR A 551 -17.02 4.05 -3.52
C THR A 551 -18.40 3.52 -3.91
N SER A 552 -18.65 2.23 -3.67
CA SER A 552 -19.96 1.61 -3.91
C SER A 552 -20.77 1.54 -2.63
N PHE A 553 -22.09 1.44 -2.77
CA PHE A 553 -23.00 1.19 -1.65
C PHE A 553 -22.60 -0.07 -0.85
N SER A 554 -22.21 -1.14 -1.52
CA SER A 554 -21.77 -2.37 -0.85
C SER A 554 -20.53 -2.22 0.03
N GLU A 555 -19.61 -1.31 -0.30
CA GLU A 555 -18.46 -0.98 0.56
C GLU A 555 -18.87 -0.11 1.75
N MET A 556 -19.78 0.86 1.54
CA MET A 556 -20.34 1.68 2.61
C MET A 556 -21.04 0.80 3.67
N VAL A 557 -21.87 -0.15 3.23
CA VAL A 557 -22.56 -1.09 4.12
C VAL A 557 -21.57 -1.81 5.05
N LYS A 558 -20.42 -2.27 4.55
CA LYS A 558 -19.40 -2.97 5.35
C LYS A 558 -18.86 -2.15 6.53
N VAL A 559 -18.76 -0.83 6.35
CA VAL A 559 -18.22 0.06 7.41
C VAL A 559 -19.30 0.67 8.28
N SER A 560 -20.57 0.45 7.94
CA SER A 560 -21.73 1.01 8.66
C SER A 560 -22.36 0.01 9.66
N PHE A 561 -22.14 -1.28 9.52
CA PHE A 561 -22.70 -2.30 10.44
C PHE A 561 -21.94 -2.41 11.77
N ASP A 562 -20.76 -1.85 11.86
CA ASP A 562 -19.95 -1.88 13.08
C ASP A 562 -20.28 -0.73 14.07
N VAL A 563 -21.39 0.02 13.83
CA VAL A 563 -21.73 1.23 14.59
C VAL A 563 -23.12 1.11 15.25
#